data_f64b7e0d7003e0e25306a410b4ea17f4
#
_entry.id   f64b7e0d7003e0e25306a410b4ea17f4
#
_cell.length_a   1.000
_cell.length_b   1.000
_cell.length_c   1.000
_cell.angle_alpha   90.00
_cell.angle_beta   90.00
_cell.angle_gamma   90.00
#
_symmetry.space_group_name_H-M   'P 1'
#
loop_
_entity.id
_entity.type
_entity.pdbx_description
1 polymer ?
#
loop_
_entity_poly.entity_id
_entity_poly.type
_entity_poly.pdbx_seq_one_letter_code
_entity_poly.pdbx_strand_id
1 'polypeptide(L)'
;MDAAEVPEVWAVFDQRSGLVNAPEGVFDRVFESKNASAQVQAALQDAAGPVLLLIDDGDRVDDPMNVFDAIVKGDFPDVHIIATGKPTDLRPLYSHWTKAIRKFRTGAVVQPNVDTDMDMFGSIPRRAPVQLSVGRGYAFLAGSPVLVQLMSPEDSQHRGGL
;
A
#
# COMPACT_ATOMS: atom_id res chain seq x y z
N MET A 1 13.24 18.89 -21.50
CA MET A 1 12.27 17.87 -21.04
C MET A 1 13.11 16.90 -20.25
N ASP A 2 13.18 17.14 -18.93
CA ASP A 2 13.95 16.27 -18.06
C ASP A 2 13.30 14.88 -18.10
N ALA A 3 14.12 13.86 -18.31
CA ALA A 3 13.66 12.49 -18.18
C ALA A 3 13.16 12.33 -16.74
N ALA A 4 11.88 11.97 -16.56
CA ALA A 4 11.35 11.70 -15.24
C ALA A 4 12.25 10.63 -14.61
N GLU A 5 12.87 10.96 -13.48
CA GLU A 5 13.67 9.99 -12.74
C GLU A 5 12.76 8.81 -12.38
N VAL A 6 13.23 7.61 -12.68
CA VAL A 6 12.52 6.38 -12.31
C VAL A 6 12.65 6.24 -10.80
N PRO A 7 11.55 6.14 -10.04
CA PRO A 7 11.66 6.01 -8.59
C PRO A 7 12.30 4.69 -8.19
N GLU A 8 13.14 4.72 -7.15
CA GLU A 8 13.54 3.50 -6.46
C GLU A 8 12.31 2.86 -5.80
N VAL A 9 12.17 1.55 -5.92
CA VAL A 9 11.09 0.79 -5.27
C VAL A 9 11.64 0.10 -4.04
N TRP A 10 11.23 0.57 -2.88
CA TRP A 10 11.61 -0.01 -1.60
C TRP A 10 10.46 -0.81 -1.01
N ALA A 11 10.76 -1.90 -0.32
CA ALA A 11 9.74 -2.74 0.31
C ALA A 11 10.02 -2.98 1.79
N VAL A 12 8.95 -2.97 2.58
CA VAL A 12 8.94 -3.34 4.00
C VAL A 12 8.01 -4.53 4.16
N PHE A 13 8.53 -5.68 4.57
CA PHE A 13 7.72 -6.87 4.83
C PHE A 13 8.43 -7.84 5.78
N ASP A 14 7.71 -8.82 6.29
CA ASP A 14 8.25 -9.93 7.08
C ASP A 14 8.23 -11.25 6.29
N GLN A 15 8.79 -12.32 6.87
CA GLN A 15 8.88 -13.63 6.22
C GLN A 15 7.52 -14.28 5.89
N ARG A 16 6.41 -13.77 6.43
CA ARG A 16 5.05 -14.26 6.16
C ARG A 16 4.37 -13.55 5.00
N SER A 17 4.96 -12.48 4.51
CA SER A 17 4.46 -11.72 3.37
C SER A 17 4.52 -12.54 2.08
N GLY A 18 3.52 -12.37 1.21
CA GLY A 18 3.59 -12.89 -0.15
C GLY A 18 4.70 -12.25 -0.99
N LEU A 19 5.19 -11.07 -0.59
CA LEU A 19 6.28 -10.35 -1.26
C LEU A 19 7.65 -11.07 -1.15
N VAL A 20 7.80 -12.02 -0.20
CA VAL A 20 9.00 -12.87 -0.09
C VAL A 20 9.28 -13.64 -1.39
N ASN A 21 8.22 -13.96 -2.14
CA ASN A 21 8.32 -14.68 -3.41
C ASN A 21 8.38 -13.75 -4.64
N ALA A 22 8.56 -12.43 -4.43
CA ALA A 22 8.71 -11.51 -5.54
C ALA A 22 9.97 -11.87 -6.36
N PRO A 23 9.91 -11.71 -7.71
CA PRO A 23 11.08 -11.92 -8.55
C PRO A 23 12.27 -11.07 -8.10
N GLU A 24 13.49 -11.59 -8.29
CA GLU A 24 14.71 -10.84 -8.02
C GLU A 24 14.74 -9.53 -8.84
N GLY A 25 15.17 -8.45 -8.20
CA GLY A 25 15.28 -7.13 -8.83
C GLY A 25 13.98 -6.34 -8.93
N VAL A 26 12.86 -6.83 -8.35
CA VAL A 26 11.61 -6.05 -8.26
C VAL A 26 11.75 -4.90 -7.25
N PHE A 27 12.53 -5.11 -6.18
CA PHE A 27 12.77 -4.10 -5.16
C PHE A 27 14.24 -3.70 -5.17
N ASP A 28 14.50 -2.39 -5.13
CA ASP A 28 15.86 -1.85 -5.00
C ASP A 28 16.40 -2.01 -3.58
N ARG A 29 15.50 -1.90 -2.58
CA ARG A 29 15.83 -2.14 -1.16
C ARG A 29 14.69 -2.88 -0.46
N VAL A 30 15.06 -3.76 0.48
CA VAL A 30 14.11 -4.51 1.32
C VAL A 30 14.47 -4.32 2.78
N PHE A 31 13.47 -4.02 3.60
CA PHE A 31 13.59 -3.80 5.04
C PHE A 31 12.69 -4.77 5.81
N GLU A 32 13.17 -5.27 6.93
CA GLU A 32 12.35 -6.09 7.82
C GLU A 32 11.38 -5.23 8.64
N SER A 33 10.11 -5.64 8.72
CA SER A 33 9.03 -4.91 9.41
C SER A 33 9.40 -4.49 10.83
N LYS A 34 10.14 -5.32 11.57
CA LYS A 34 10.47 -5.11 12.99
C LYS A 34 11.30 -3.83 13.24
N ASN A 35 12.16 -3.45 12.31
CA ASN A 35 13.08 -2.30 12.46
C ASN A 35 12.94 -1.32 11.29
N ALA A 36 11.87 -1.41 10.54
CA ALA A 36 11.68 -0.69 9.28
C ALA A 36 11.82 0.83 9.45
N SER A 37 11.22 1.41 10.47
CA SER A 37 11.25 2.86 10.70
C SER A 37 12.68 3.42 10.77
N ALA A 38 13.55 2.79 11.56
CA ALA A 38 14.95 3.23 11.68
C ALA A 38 15.77 2.96 10.41
N GLN A 39 15.55 1.82 9.76
CA GLN A 39 16.26 1.44 8.54
C GLN A 39 15.87 2.34 7.36
N VAL A 40 14.58 2.62 7.18
CA VAL A 40 14.08 3.52 6.14
C VAL A 40 14.56 4.94 6.39
N GLN A 41 14.53 5.43 7.64
CA GLN A 41 15.05 6.75 7.98
C GLN A 41 16.54 6.91 7.59
N ALA A 42 17.36 5.89 7.88
CA ALA A 42 18.77 5.92 7.51
C ALA A 42 18.95 5.87 5.98
N ALA A 43 18.17 5.03 5.29
CA ALA A 43 18.26 4.88 3.85
C ALA A 43 17.82 6.15 3.08
N LEU A 44 16.86 6.91 3.61
CA LEU A 44 16.40 8.17 3.01
C LEU A 44 17.49 9.27 3.00
N GLN A 45 18.50 9.18 3.86
CA GLN A 45 19.62 10.11 3.84
C GLN A 45 20.52 9.94 2.62
N ASP A 46 20.52 8.72 2.04
CA ASP A 46 21.35 8.36 0.88
C ASP A 46 20.53 8.21 -0.40
N ALA A 47 19.22 8.48 -0.35
CA ALA A 47 18.36 8.40 -1.52
C ALA A 47 18.70 9.52 -2.51
N ALA A 48 19.01 9.14 -3.77
CA ALA A 48 19.41 10.08 -4.81
C ALA A 48 18.24 10.65 -5.62
N GLY A 49 17.06 10.05 -5.51
CA GLY A 49 15.87 10.40 -6.31
C GLY A 49 14.55 10.00 -5.64
N PRO A 50 13.45 10.00 -6.40
CA PRO A 50 12.14 9.64 -5.88
C PRO A 50 12.10 8.20 -5.37
N VAL A 51 11.34 7.95 -4.30
CA VAL A 51 11.17 6.63 -3.68
C VAL A 51 9.69 6.25 -3.63
N LEU A 52 9.38 5.04 -4.09
CA LEU A 52 8.10 4.39 -3.85
C LEU A 52 8.28 3.33 -2.75
N LEU A 53 7.76 3.58 -1.57
CA LEU A 53 7.84 2.69 -0.42
C LEU A 53 6.59 1.82 -0.33
N LEU A 54 6.75 0.52 -0.51
CA LEU A 54 5.69 -0.48 -0.36
C LEU A 54 5.78 -1.11 1.03
N ILE A 55 4.72 -1.02 1.82
CA ILE A 55 4.67 -1.59 3.18
C ILE A 55 3.57 -2.64 3.23
N ASP A 56 3.96 -3.90 3.39
CA ASP A 56 3.00 -5.00 3.56
C ASP A 56 2.66 -5.21 5.03
N ASP A 57 1.40 -5.57 5.31
CA ASP A 57 0.86 -5.69 6.67
C ASP A 57 1.19 -4.46 7.54
N GLY A 58 0.90 -3.26 7.03
CA GLY A 58 1.24 -1.98 7.67
C GLY A 58 0.70 -1.80 9.09
N ASP A 59 -0.32 -2.57 9.47
CA ASP A 59 -0.83 -2.64 10.85
C ASP A 59 0.18 -3.22 11.86
N ARG A 60 1.20 -3.93 11.37
CA ARG A 60 2.26 -4.58 12.17
C ARG A 60 3.58 -3.84 12.14
N VAL A 61 3.65 -2.75 11.40
CA VAL A 61 4.88 -1.98 11.22
C VAL A 61 4.84 -0.74 12.11
N ASP A 62 5.53 -0.79 13.23
CA ASP A 62 5.66 0.34 14.16
C ASP A 62 6.53 1.45 13.58
N ASP A 63 6.25 2.69 13.99
CA ASP A 63 7.00 3.89 13.57
C ASP A 63 7.61 4.65 14.76
N PRO A 64 8.53 4.04 15.53
CA PRO A 64 9.14 4.69 16.68
C PRO A 64 9.97 5.93 16.31
N MET A 65 10.43 6.04 15.08
CA MET A 65 11.19 7.18 14.57
C MET A 65 10.28 8.24 13.92
N ASN A 66 8.97 8.00 13.84
CA ASN A 66 7.99 8.85 13.16
C ASN A 66 8.29 9.13 11.68
N VAL A 67 9.06 8.28 11.01
CA VAL A 67 9.46 8.49 9.61
C VAL A 67 8.29 8.28 8.66
N PHE A 68 7.47 7.24 8.87
CA PHE A 68 6.30 6.99 8.02
C PHE A 68 5.24 8.06 8.20
N ASP A 69 5.01 8.51 9.43
CA ASP A 69 4.10 9.63 9.73
C ASP A 69 4.59 10.94 9.07
N ALA A 70 5.89 11.22 9.10
CA ALA A 70 6.52 12.37 8.44
C ALA A 70 6.37 12.30 6.90
N ILE A 71 6.62 11.14 6.29
CA ILE A 71 6.42 10.95 4.85
C ILE A 71 4.95 11.22 4.48
N VAL A 72 4.01 10.65 5.22
CA VAL A 72 2.56 10.82 4.98
C VAL A 72 2.14 12.30 5.13
N LYS A 73 2.80 13.06 5.99
CA LYS A 73 2.56 14.51 6.19
C LYS A 73 3.19 15.38 5.10
N GLY A 74 4.06 14.82 4.25
CA GLY A 74 4.70 15.52 3.15
C GLY A 74 6.07 16.12 3.50
N ASP A 75 6.67 15.74 4.61
CA ASP A 75 8.02 16.20 4.98
C ASP A 75 9.11 15.66 4.04
N PHE A 76 8.76 14.62 3.25
CA PHE A 76 9.59 14.02 2.21
C PHE A 76 8.83 14.05 0.87
N PRO A 77 8.91 15.15 0.09
CA PRO A 77 8.07 15.36 -1.10
C PRO A 77 8.28 14.32 -2.22
N ASP A 78 9.47 13.74 -2.30
CA ASP A 78 9.83 12.76 -3.33
C ASP A 78 9.62 11.30 -2.86
N VAL A 79 9.01 11.10 -1.69
CA VAL A 79 8.73 9.76 -1.15
C VAL A 79 7.23 9.51 -1.09
N HIS A 80 6.80 8.42 -1.72
CA HIS A 80 5.40 7.99 -1.71
C HIS A 80 5.25 6.64 -1.02
N ILE A 81 4.17 6.47 -0.23
CA ILE A 81 3.86 5.22 0.46
C ILE A 81 2.64 4.55 -0.15
N ILE A 82 2.74 3.25 -0.40
CA ILE A 82 1.62 2.34 -0.57
C ILE A 82 1.68 1.32 0.56
N ALA A 83 0.64 1.25 1.39
CA ALA A 83 0.58 0.28 2.47
C ALA A 83 -0.61 -0.66 2.29
N THR A 84 -0.39 -1.94 2.57
CA THR A 84 -1.45 -2.94 2.68
C THR A 84 -1.78 -3.23 4.14
N GLY A 85 -2.90 -3.86 4.39
CA GLY A 85 -3.30 -4.31 5.72
C GLY A 85 -4.76 -4.77 5.72
N LYS A 86 -5.14 -5.48 6.78
CA LYS A 86 -6.52 -5.94 6.95
C LYS A 86 -7.36 -4.85 7.60
N PRO A 87 -8.58 -4.55 7.09
CA PRO A 87 -9.45 -3.55 7.68
C PRO A 87 -9.71 -3.75 9.18
N THR A 88 -9.89 -5.00 9.61
CA THR A 88 -10.11 -5.36 11.02
C THR A 88 -8.94 -5.00 11.92
N ASP A 89 -7.72 -5.13 11.43
CA ASP A 89 -6.49 -4.91 12.19
C ASP A 89 -6.09 -3.42 12.16
N LEU A 90 -6.37 -2.74 11.06
CA LEU A 90 -6.12 -1.30 10.90
C LEU A 90 -7.08 -0.39 11.69
N ARG A 91 -8.34 -0.80 11.88
CA ARG A 91 -9.36 0.03 12.54
C ARG A 91 -9.06 0.41 13.98
N PRO A 92 -8.60 -0.51 14.86
CA PRO A 92 -8.33 -0.19 16.26
C PRO A 92 -7.09 0.66 16.46
N LEU A 93 -6.29 0.91 15.40
CA LEU A 93 -5.04 1.65 15.48
C LEU A 93 -5.26 3.16 15.45
N TYR A 94 -5.63 3.75 16.58
CA TYR A 94 -5.97 5.18 16.67
C TYR A 94 -4.77 6.12 16.68
N SER A 95 -3.61 5.65 17.14
CA SER A 95 -2.37 6.45 17.24
C SER A 95 -1.28 6.00 16.27
N HIS A 96 -1.62 5.17 15.31
CA HIS A 96 -0.70 4.58 14.36
C HIS A 96 -0.58 5.43 13.08
N TRP A 97 0.57 5.44 12.44
CA TRP A 97 0.85 6.19 11.21
C TRP A 97 -0.12 5.85 10.06
N THR A 98 -0.60 4.60 9.98
CA THR A 98 -1.61 4.19 8.99
C THR A 98 -2.92 4.97 9.09
N LYS A 99 -3.24 5.57 10.26
CA LYS A 99 -4.40 6.45 10.41
C LYS A 99 -4.25 7.71 9.55
N ALA A 100 -3.04 8.24 9.41
CA ALA A 100 -2.79 9.42 8.60
C ALA A 100 -3.01 9.11 7.11
N ILE A 101 -2.55 7.95 6.61
CA ILE A 101 -2.83 7.50 5.23
C ILE A 101 -4.33 7.41 4.96
N ARG A 102 -5.09 6.79 5.86
CA ARG A 102 -6.55 6.61 5.69
C ARG A 102 -7.32 7.93 5.56
N LYS A 103 -6.81 9.04 6.10
CA LYS A 103 -7.43 10.36 5.98
C LYS A 103 -7.47 10.87 4.54
N PHE A 104 -6.59 10.44 3.67
CA PHE A 104 -6.61 10.79 2.24
C PHE A 104 -7.79 10.14 1.51
N ARG A 105 -8.41 9.12 2.09
CA ARG A 105 -9.55 8.39 1.51
C ARG A 105 -9.24 7.89 0.09
N THR A 106 -7.99 7.54 -0.14
CA THR A 106 -7.47 7.00 -1.40
C THR A 106 -6.87 5.63 -1.14
N GLY A 107 -7.27 4.63 -1.90
CA GLY A 107 -6.83 3.25 -1.71
C GLY A 107 -7.74 2.27 -2.42
N ALA A 108 -7.54 0.98 -2.16
CA ALA A 108 -8.38 -0.08 -2.69
C ALA A 108 -8.77 -1.07 -1.60
N VAL A 109 -9.99 -1.57 -1.65
CA VAL A 109 -10.47 -2.67 -0.80
C VAL A 109 -10.85 -3.82 -1.72
N VAL A 110 -10.10 -4.91 -1.64
CA VAL A 110 -10.30 -6.10 -2.47
C VAL A 110 -11.17 -7.09 -1.72
N GLN A 111 -12.18 -7.65 -2.39
CA GLN A 111 -13.16 -8.56 -1.77
C GLN A 111 -13.72 -8.03 -0.45
N PRO A 112 -14.23 -6.78 -0.41
CA PRO A 112 -14.70 -6.19 0.83
C PRO A 112 -15.83 -7.01 1.47
N ASN A 113 -15.76 -7.14 2.78
CA ASN A 113 -16.92 -7.52 3.55
C ASN A 113 -17.82 -6.27 3.72
N VAL A 114 -19.02 -6.32 3.14
CA VAL A 114 -19.93 -5.16 3.07
C VAL A 114 -20.36 -4.68 4.47
N ASP A 115 -20.33 -5.56 5.46
CA ASP A 115 -20.74 -5.24 6.82
C ASP A 115 -19.62 -4.62 7.65
N THR A 116 -18.37 -4.95 7.35
CA THR A 116 -17.21 -4.57 8.16
C THR A 116 -16.25 -3.58 7.48
N ASP A 117 -16.19 -3.52 6.15
CA ASP A 117 -15.13 -2.76 5.46
C ASP A 117 -15.63 -1.45 4.82
N MET A 118 -16.91 -1.12 5.08
CA MET A 118 -17.68 -0.07 4.42
C MET A 118 -17.11 1.35 4.52
N ASP A 119 -16.28 1.62 5.53
CA ASP A 119 -15.89 2.99 5.90
C ASP A 119 -14.39 3.24 5.91
N MET A 120 -13.59 2.29 5.40
CA MET A 120 -12.12 2.46 5.39
C MET A 120 -11.67 3.70 4.62
N PHE A 121 -12.21 3.90 3.42
CA PHE A 121 -11.88 5.04 2.56
C PHE A 121 -13.11 5.83 2.11
N GLY A 122 -14.30 5.24 2.22
CA GLY A 122 -15.56 5.84 1.78
C GLY A 122 -16.69 4.82 1.80
N SER A 123 -17.90 5.25 1.47
CA SER A 123 -19.06 4.37 1.45
C SER A 123 -19.07 3.49 0.21
N ILE A 124 -19.12 2.17 0.40
CA ILE A 124 -19.37 1.22 -0.67
C ILE A 124 -20.88 1.20 -0.98
N PRO A 125 -21.29 1.24 -2.27
CA PRO A 125 -22.69 1.20 -2.63
C PRO A 125 -23.38 -0.10 -2.17
N ARG A 126 -24.34 0.01 -1.26
CA ARG A 126 -25.07 -1.17 -0.73
C ARG A 126 -26.06 -1.80 -1.73
N ARG A 127 -26.44 -1.05 -2.77
CA ARG A 127 -27.57 -1.43 -3.67
C ARG A 127 -27.17 -2.18 -4.93
N ALA A 128 -25.90 -2.43 -5.16
CA ALA A 128 -25.46 -3.27 -6.25
C ALA A 128 -24.78 -4.51 -5.64
N PRO A 129 -25.47 -5.65 -5.52
CA PRO A 129 -24.81 -6.90 -5.18
C PRO A 129 -23.92 -7.28 -6.36
N VAL A 130 -22.76 -6.68 -6.45
CA VAL A 130 -21.72 -7.12 -7.36
C VAL A 130 -21.15 -8.39 -6.77
N GLN A 131 -21.31 -9.50 -7.48
CA GLN A 131 -20.68 -10.75 -7.08
C GLN A 131 -19.16 -10.53 -7.05
N LEU A 132 -18.61 -10.49 -5.85
CA LEU A 132 -17.18 -10.25 -5.64
C LEU A 132 -16.43 -11.54 -5.97
N SER A 133 -15.84 -11.59 -7.15
CA SER A 133 -14.90 -12.63 -7.54
C SER A 133 -13.49 -12.30 -7.03
N VAL A 134 -12.58 -13.27 -7.12
CA VAL A 134 -11.17 -13.07 -6.77
C VAL A 134 -10.62 -11.84 -7.50
N GLY A 135 -9.95 -10.96 -6.77
CA GLY A 135 -9.37 -9.71 -7.30
C GLY A 135 -10.38 -8.58 -7.54
N ARG A 136 -11.70 -8.81 -7.40
CA ARG A 136 -12.70 -7.74 -7.53
C ARG A 136 -12.84 -6.95 -6.25
N GLY A 137 -12.97 -5.63 -6.37
CA GLY A 137 -13.07 -4.75 -5.22
C GLY A 137 -13.42 -3.32 -5.63
N TYR A 138 -13.19 -2.39 -4.73
CA TYR A 138 -13.40 -0.97 -4.95
C TYR A 138 -12.10 -0.20 -4.77
N ALA A 139 -11.73 0.60 -5.76
CA ALA A 139 -10.75 1.65 -5.60
C ALA A 139 -11.47 2.93 -5.16
N PHE A 140 -10.82 3.68 -4.30
CA PHE A 140 -11.31 4.97 -3.80
C PHE A 140 -10.33 6.05 -4.20
N LEU A 141 -10.86 7.13 -4.75
CA LEU A 141 -10.11 8.35 -4.99
C LEU A 141 -10.82 9.50 -4.25
N ALA A 142 -10.18 10.03 -3.24
CA ALA A 142 -10.75 11.03 -2.33
C ALA A 142 -12.14 10.62 -1.78
N GLY A 143 -12.33 9.34 -1.50
CA GLY A 143 -13.56 8.76 -0.95
C GLY A 143 -14.63 8.39 -1.97
N SER A 144 -14.42 8.61 -3.26
CA SER A 144 -15.32 8.20 -4.33
C SER A 144 -14.99 6.77 -4.79
N PRO A 145 -15.93 5.81 -4.67
CA PRO A 145 -15.68 4.42 -5.03
C PRO A 145 -15.81 4.17 -6.54
N VAL A 146 -14.88 3.39 -7.07
CA VAL A 146 -14.92 2.85 -8.42
C VAL A 146 -14.75 1.33 -8.33
N LEU A 147 -15.63 0.56 -8.99
CA LEU A 147 -15.49 -0.89 -9.05
C LEU A 147 -14.26 -1.25 -9.91
N VAL A 148 -13.40 -2.11 -9.38
CA VAL A 148 -12.17 -2.54 -10.06
C VAL A 148 -12.04 -4.05 -10.07
N GLN A 149 -11.30 -4.56 -11.04
CA GLN A 149 -10.84 -5.93 -11.13
C GLN A 149 -9.32 -5.91 -11.18
N LEU A 150 -8.68 -6.39 -10.13
CA LEU A 150 -7.24 -6.63 -10.13
C LEU A 150 -6.95 -7.92 -10.91
N MET A 151 -5.95 -7.87 -11.75
CA MET A 151 -5.47 -9.03 -12.48
C MET A 151 -4.42 -9.76 -11.66
N SER A 152 -4.47 -11.09 -11.63
CA SER A 152 -3.38 -11.91 -11.11
C SER A 152 -2.19 -11.84 -12.08
N PRO A 153 -0.94 -11.89 -11.59
CA PRO A 153 0.23 -12.03 -12.47
C PRO A 153 0.15 -13.23 -13.42
N GLU A 154 -0.55 -14.30 -13.00
CA GLU A 154 -0.79 -15.50 -13.82
C GLU A 154 -1.72 -15.22 -15.01
N ASP A 155 -2.69 -14.31 -14.87
CA ASP A 155 -3.61 -13.94 -15.93
C ASP A 155 -2.94 -13.11 -17.03
N SER A 156 -1.83 -12.46 -16.74
CA SER A 156 -1.08 -11.62 -17.70
C SER A 156 -0.25 -12.44 -18.69
N GLN A 157 0.14 -13.67 -18.34
CA GLN A 157 0.93 -14.55 -19.21
C GLN A 157 0.11 -15.17 -20.35
N HIS A 158 -1.22 -15.23 -20.24
CA HIS A 158 -2.09 -15.84 -21.27
C HIS A 158 -2.50 -14.88 -22.40
N ARG A 159 -2.18 -13.59 -22.34
CA ARG A 159 -2.52 -12.60 -23.38
C ARG A 159 -1.39 -12.28 -24.36
N GLY A 160 -0.21 -12.88 -24.23
CA GLY A 160 0.95 -12.66 -25.11
C GLY A 160 1.02 -13.56 -26.36
N GLY A 161 -0.02 -14.31 -26.67
CA GLY A 161 -0.06 -15.25 -27.80
C GLY A 161 -1.24 -14.98 -28.75
N LEU A 162 -1.17 -13.91 -29.53
CA LEU A 162 -1.92 -13.73 -30.79
C LEU A 162 -1.02 -13.04 -31.79
#